data_2daa9fd946f92481c800431a722d8d5e
#
_entry.id   2daa9fd946f92481c800431a722d8d5e
#
_cell.length_a   1.000
_cell.length_b   1.000
_cell.length_c   1.000
_cell.angle_alpha   90.00
_cell.angle_beta   90.00
_cell.angle_gamma   90.00
#
_symmetry.space_group_name_H-M   'P 1'
#
loop_
_entity.id
_entity.type
_entity.pdbx_description
1 polymer ?
#
loop_
_entity_poly.entity_id
_entity_poly.type
_entity_poly.pdbx_seq_one_letter_code
_entity_poly.pdbx_strand_id
1 'polypeptide(L)'
;MNNIIEVLLRSIAAVVIGTLIGSERARHGRAAGMRTHILVCLGSCMTSMTSMFVANTLGNNGDVFRISAQVVSGIGFLGAGMIILKNNNVITGLTTAAGVWATATIGVALGYGFYIGAVIVTLLFLGTIILFAKFERKRKSAEVIYIEIDDLYKVNAVLSKLREVIPESFTYQIFAPKSEKNGNIGMNIVIDKRIDFDISSLCDIENVAYAVEDN
;
A
#
# COMPACT_ATOMS: atom_id res chain seq x y z
N MET A 1 -34.08 -17.83 -0.44
CA MET A 1 -33.09 -17.48 0.59
C MET A 1 -33.80 -16.78 1.74
N ASN A 2 -34.60 -17.51 2.49
CA ASN A 2 -35.32 -16.97 3.65
C ASN A 2 -34.77 -17.56 4.97
N ASN A 3 -33.61 -18.20 4.93
CA ASN A 3 -33.04 -18.83 6.11
C ASN A 3 -32.10 -17.84 6.81
N ILE A 4 -32.52 -17.33 7.97
CA ILE A 4 -31.75 -16.41 8.82
C ILE A 4 -30.33 -16.96 9.10
N ILE A 5 -30.23 -18.30 9.29
CA ILE A 5 -28.98 -18.97 9.56
C ILE A 5 -27.96 -18.76 8.40
N GLU A 6 -28.44 -18.85 7.16
CA GLU A 6 -27.61 -18.67 5.99
C GLU A 6 -27.10 -17.22 5.85
N VAL A 7 -27.97 -16.25 6.11
CA VAL A 7 -27.57 -14.82 6.13
C VAL A 7 -26.52 -14.56 7.22
N LEU A 8 -26.73 -15.11 8.42
CA LEU A 8 -25.77 -15.01 9.51
C LEU A 8 -24.41 -15.64 9.16
N LEU A 9 -24.42 -16.87 8.64
CA LEU A 9 -23.18 -17.59 8.28
C LEU A 9 -22.36 -16.81 7.22
N ARG A 10 -23.02 -16.32 6.17
CA ARG A 10 -22.36 -15.51 5.13
C ARG A 10 -21.79 -14.21 5.69
N SER A 11 -22.54 -13.51 6.53
CA SER A 11 -22.12 -12.28 7.16
C SER A 11 -20.95 -12.50 8.12
N ILE A 12 -21.00 -13.55 8.96
CA ILE A 12 -19.90 -13.92 9.86
C ILE A 12 -18.65 -14.28 9.05
N ALA A 13 -18.78 -15.08 7.98
CA ALA A 13 -17.66 -15.42 7.11
C ALA A 13 -17.03 -14.17 6.49
N ALA A 14 -17.84 -13.19 6.05
CA ALA A 14 -17.34 -11.94 5.52
C ALA A 14 -16.58 -11.12 6.57
N VAL A 15 -17.06 -11.07 7.81
CA VAL A 15 -16.38 -10.41 8.93
C VAL A 15 -15.06 -11.12 9.24
N VAL A 16 -15.05 -12.45 9.32
CA VAL A 16 -13.84 -13.23 9.60
C VAL A 16 -12.78 -13.02 8.52
N ILE A 17 -13.15 -13.15 7.26
CA ILE A 17 -12.20 -12.96 6.14
C ILE A 17 -11.71 -11.51 6.07
N GLY A 18 -12.61 -10.54 6.21
CA GLY A 18 -12.23 -9.12 6.28
C GLY A 18 -11.27 -8.82 7.44
N THR A 19 -11.47 -9.49 8.59
CA THR A 19 -10.58 -9.39 9.76
C THR A 19 -9.20 -9.98 9.46
N LEU A 20 -9.14 -11.18 8.87
CA LEU A 20 -7.88 -11.83 8.53
C LEU A 20 -7.04 -10.98 7.58
N ILE A 21 -7.62 -10.52 6.48
CA ILE A 21 -6.94 -9.67 5.51
C ILE A 21 -6.56 -8.33 6.15
N GLY A 22 -7.52 -7.67 6.80
CA GLY A 22 -7.32 -6.33 7.34
C GLY A 22 -6.36 -6.28 8.52
N SER A 23 -6.27 -7.34 9.34
CA SER A 23 -5.29 -7.43 10.44
C SER A 23 -3.86 -7.53 9.93
N GLU A 24 -3.64 -8.28 8.85
CA GLU A 24 -2.35 -8.36 8.17
C GLU A 24 -1.94 -6.96 7.64
N ARG A 25 -2.86 -6.28 6.97
CA ARG A 25 -2.62 -4.93 6.43
C ARG A 25 -2.34 -3.89 7.52
N ALA A 26 -3.08 -3.95 8.63
CA ALA A 26 -2.89 -3.07 9.78
C ALA A 26 -1.52 -3.27 10.45
N ARG A 27 -1.06 -4.53 10.61
CA ARG A 27 0.27 -4.85 11.16
C ARG A 27 1.41 -4.24 10.35
N HIS A 28 1.22 -4.04 9.05
CA HIS A 28 2.22 -3.45 8.16
C HIS A 28 1.99 -1.95 7.90
N GLY A 29 1.19 -1.27 8.72
CA GLY A 29 0.97 0.18 8.63
C GLY A 29 0.35 0.65 7.32
N ARG A 30 -0.47 -0.20 6.66
CA ARG A 30 -1.10 0.16 5.38
C ARG A 30 -2.35 1.02 5.60
N ALA A 31 -2.64 1.94 4.66
CA ALA A 31 -3.72 2.92 4.76
C ALA A 31 -5.11 2.28 4.99
N ALA A 32 -5.41 1.16 4.32
CA ALA A 32 -6.62 0.37 4.57
C ALA A 32 -6.30 -0.76 5.55
N GLY A 33 -6.80 -0.64 6.79
CA GLY A 33 -6.63 -1.61 7.86
C GLY A 33 -7.86 -2.49 8.06
N MET A 34 -7.97 -3.05 9.28
CA MET A 34 -8.96 -4.06 9.64
C MET A 34 -10.41 -3.58 9.42
N ARG A 35 -10.76 -2.38 9.91
CA ARG A 35 -12.12 -1.85 9.78
C ARG A 35 -12.55 -1.71 8.32
N THR A 36 -11.66 -1.20 7.46
CA THR A 36 -11.94 -1.01 6.04
C THR A 36 -12.21 -2.34 5.33
N HIS A 37 -11.37 -3.35 5.55
CA HIS A 37 -11.55 -4.66 4.92
C HIS A 37 -12.81 -5.39 5.41
N ILE A 38 -13.14 -5.30 6.71
CA ILE A 38 -14.38 -5.87 7.25
C ILE A 38 -15.60 -5.23 6.58
N LEU A 39 -15.68 -3.90 6.57
CA LEU A 39 -16.82 -3.18 6.02
C LEU A 39 -16.97 -3.40 4.51
N VAL A 40 -15.89 -3.42 3.77
CA VAL A 40 -15.91 -3.71 2.34
C VAL A 40 -16.35 -5.13 2.04
N CYS A 41 -15.84 -6.14 2.75
CA CYS A 41 -16.22 -7.53 2.57
C CYS A 41 -17.70 -7.76 2.91
N LEU A 42 -18.14 -7.24 4.06
CA LEU A 42 -19.50 -7.36 4.54
C LEU A 42 -20.50 -6.64 3.63
N GLY A 43 -20.21 -5.40 3.23
CA GLY A 43 -21.06 -4.63 2.32
C GLY A 43 -21.21 -5.32 0.95
N SER A 44 -20.10 -5.83 0.38
CA SER A 44 -20.12 -6.57 -0.88
C SER A 44 -20.88 -7.89 -0.75
N CYS A 45 -20.76 -8.59 0.36
CA CYS A 45 -21.51 -9.80 0.66
C CYS A 45 -23.02 -9.50 0.74
N MET A 46 -23.40 -8.42 1.43
CA MET A 46 -24.79 -8.02 1.56
C MET A 46 -25.42 -7.63 0.22
N THR A 47 -24.71 -6.95 -0.68
CA THR A 47 -25.24 -6.61 -2.02
C THR A 47 -25.59 -7.87 -2.83
N SER A 48 -24.73 -8.89 -2.78
CA SER A 48 -24.99 -10.18 -3.46
C SER A 48 -26.15 -10.94 -2.84
N MET A 49 -26.25 -10.97 -1.51
CA MET A 49 -27.41 -11.57 -0.81
C MET A 49 -28.70 -10.85 -1.16
N THR A 50 -28.68 -9.52 -1.23
CA THR A 50 -29.84 -8.71 -1.63
C THR A 50 -30.27 -9.03 -3.07
N SER A 51 -29.33 -9.15 -4.01
CA SER A 51 -29.63 -9.55 -5.39
C SER A 51 -30.33 -10.90 -5.45
N MET A 52 -29.84 -11.90 -4.72
CA MET A 52 -30.46 -13.22 -4.66
C MET A 52 -31.83 -13.19 -3.98
N PHE A 53 -31.98 -12.41 -2.92
CA PHE A 53 -33.28 -12.25 -2.22
C PHE A 53 -34.35 -11.67 -3.14
N VAL A 54 -34.01 -10.58 -3.87
CA VAL A 54 -34.94 -9.95 -4.82
C VAL A 54 -35.32 -10.90 -5.94
N ALA A 55 -34.34 -11.61 -6.54
CA ALA A 55 -34.62 -12.57 -7.60
C ALA A 55 -35.55 -13.71 -7.17
N ASN A 56 -35.32 -14.27 -5.96
CA ASN A 56 -36.08 -15.42 -5.47
C ASN A 56 -37.46 -15.04 -4.89
N THR A 57 -37.57 -13.81 -4.31
CA THR A 57 -38.83 -13.44 -3.61
C THR A 57 -39.77 -12.69 -4.50
N LEU A 58 -39.26 -11.83 -5.40
CA LEU A 58 -40.08 -10.99 -6.25
C LEU A 58 -40.28 -11.57 -7.65
N GLY A 59 -39.70 -12.77 -7.94
CA GLY A 59 -39.84 -13.41 -9.26
C GLY A 59 -39.27 -12.55 -10.41
N ASN A 60 -38.34 -11.67 -10.11
CA ASN A 60 -37.81 -10.77 -11.09
C ASN A 60 -36.80 -11.51 -12.00
N ASN A 61 -37.13 -11.66 -13.27
CA ASN A 61 -36.26 -12.24 -14.29
C ASN A 61 -35.10 -11.29 -14.73
N GLY A 62 -34.82 -10.23 -13.94
CA GLY A 62 -33.72 -9.30 -14.19
C GLY A 62 -32.35 -9.92 -13.88
N ASP A 63 -31.32 -9.22 -14.29
CA ASP A 63 -29.93 -9.61 -14.08
C ASP A 63 -29.56 -9.57 -12.60
N VAL A 64 -29.47 -10.74 -11.98
CA VAL A 64 -29.12 -10.96 -10.58
C VAL A 64 -27.71 -10.44 -10.25
N PHE A 65 -26.84 -10.37 -11.24
CA PHE A 65 -25.45 -9.94 -11.04
C PHE A 65 -25.26 -8.42 -11.17
N ARG A 66 -26.27 -7.69 -11.61
CA ARG A 66 -26.16 -6.26 -11.90
C ARG A 66 -25.71 -5.42 -10.71
N ILE A 67 -26.26 -5.67 -9.51
CA ILE A 67 -25.87 -4.91 -8.30
C ILE A 67 -24.44 -5.23 -7.93
N SER A 68 -24.03 -6.50 -7.97
CA SER A 68 -22.67 -6.92 -7.65
C SER A 68 -21.65 -6.43 -8.67
N ALA A 69 -22.01 -6.32 -9.95
CA ALA A 69 -21.18 -5.70 -10.97
C ALA A 69 -20.87 -4.23 -10.63
N GLN A 70 -21.85 -3.49 -10.09
CA GLN A 70 -21.67 -2.11 -9.65
C GLN A 70 -20.76 -2.01 -8.41
N VAL A 71 -20.76 -3.01 -7.52
CA VAL A 71 -19.79 -3.07 -6.41
C VAL A 71 -18.38 -3.16 -6.95
N VAL A 72 -18.12 -4.08 -7.89
CA VAL A 72 -16.78 -4.28 -8.48
C VAL A 72 -16.27 -3.00 -9.17
N SER A 73 -17.15 -2.28 -9.86
CA SER A 73 -16.84 -0.99 -10.46
C SER A 73 -16.67 0.12 -9.42
N GLY A 74 -17.63 0.23 -8.50
CA GLY A 74 -17.68 1.31 -7.49
C GLY A 74 -16.54 1.27 -6.48
N ILE A 75 -16.02 0.09 -6.14
CA ILE A 75 -14.87 -0.04 -5.24
C ILE A 75 -13.60 0.59 -5.83
N GLY A 76 -13.55 0.78 -7.16
CA GLY A 76 -12.47 1.47 -7.84
C GLY A 76 -12.32 2.93 -7.38
N PHE A 77 -13.41 3.59 -6.99
CA PHE A 77 -13.38 4.94 -6.42
C PHE A 77 -12.63 4.97 -5.07
N LEU A 78 -12.91 4.01 -4.18
CA LEU A 78 -12.17 3.87 -2.93
C LEU A 78 -10.69 3.52 -3.20
N GLY A 79 -10.44 2.67 -4.19
CA GLY A 79 -9.09 2.33 -4.64
C GLY A 79 -8.32 3.57 -5.10
N ALA A 80 -8.91 4.39 -5.94
CA ALA A 80 -8.30 5.63 -6.42
C ALA A 80 -7.98 6.59 -5.27
N GLY A 81 -8.88 6.72 -4.27
CA GLY A 81 -8.65 7.55 -3.08
C GLY A 81 -7.49 7.09 -2.19
N MET A 82 -7.01 5.85 -2.35
CA MET A 82 -5.86 5.31 -1.61
C MET A 82 -4.53 5.45 -2.35
N ILE A 83 -4.56 5.81 -3.65
CA ILE A 83 -3.37 5.99 -4.46
C ILE A 83 -2.91 7.44 -4.34
N ILE A 84 -1.74 7.65 -3.75
CA ILE A 84 -1.20 8.99 -3.46
C ILE A 84 0.15 9.15 -4.16
N LEU A 85 0.33 10.29 -4.82
CA LEU A 85 1.61 10.73 -5.32
C LEU A 85 2.34 11.50 -4.21
N LYS A 86 3.48 10.99 -3.78
CA LYS A 86 4.36 11.69 -2.81
C LYS A 86 5.28 12.67 -3.52
N ASN A 87 5.89 13.60 -2.74
CA ASN A 87 6.73 14.71 -3.23
C ASN A 87 7.88 14.30 -4.19
N ASN A 88 8.27 13.04 -4.21
CA ASN A 88 9.34 12.51 -5.08
C ASN A 88 8.82 11.76 -6.32
N ASN A 89 7.62 12.09 -6.82
CA ASN A 89 6.97 11.36 -7.91
C ASN A 89 6.77 9.84 -7.65
N VAL A 90 6.82 9.41 -6.39
CA VAL A 90 6.60 8.02 -6.00
C VAL A 90 5.13 7.77 -5.77
N ILE A 91 4.55 6.88 -6.58
CA ILE A 91 3.16 6.45 -6.41
C ILE A 91 3.09 5.40 -5.29
N THR A 92 2.29 5.68 -4.26
CA THR A 92 2.05 4.77 -3.13
C THR A 92 0.58 4.37 -3.07
N GLY A 93 0.28 3.25 -2.38
CA GLY A 93 -1.12 2.82 -2.18
C GLY A 93 -1.65 1.82 -3.20
N LEU A 94 -0.94 1.52 -4.31
CA LEU A 94 -1.39 0.59 -5.35
C LEU A 94 -1.77 -0.79 -4.80
N THR A 95 -0.90 -1.40 -3.98
CA THR A 95 -1.17 -2.70 -3.36
C THR A 95 -2.35 -2.63 -2.37
N THR A 96 -2.51 -1.50 -1.68
CA THR A 96 -3.65 -1.30 -0.78
C THR A 96 -4.96 -1.21 -1.56
N ALA A 97 -5.00 -0.46 -2.64
CA ALA A 97 -6.14 -0.34 -3.53
C ALA A 97 -6.55 -1.70 -4.14
N ALA A 98 -5.58 -2.45 -4.67
CA ALA A 98 -5.78 -3.81 -5.17
C ALA A 98 -6.30 -4.74 -4.08
N GLY A 99 -5.80 -4.63 -2.85
CA GLY A 99 -6.24 -5.41 -1.70
C GLY A 99 -7.70 -5.16 -1.32
N VAL A 100 -8.14 -3.91 -1.31
CA VAL A 100 -9.53 -3.55 -1.02
C VAL A 100 -10.46 -4.05 -2.14
N TRP A 101 -10.03 -3.93 -3.40
CA TRP A 101 -10.76 -4.46 -4.55
C TRP A 101 -10.94 -5.99 -4.45
N ALA A 102 -9.87 -6.73 -4.17
CA ALA A 102 -9.92 -8.18 -3.99
C ALA A 102 -10.81 -8.58 -2.80
N THR A 103 -10.77 -7.83 -1.70
CA THR A 103 -11.65 -8.08 -0.54
C THR A 103 -13.13 -7.91 -0.90
N ALA A 104 -13.46 -6.92 -1.73
CA ALA A 104 -14.83 -6.73 -2.21
C ALA A 104 -15.30 -7.92 -3.07
N THR A 105 -14.46 -8.42 -3.98
CA THR A 105 -14.82 -9.58 -4.82
C THR A 105 -14.97 -10.86 -4.00
N ILE A 106 -14.16 -11.06 -2.95
CA ILE A 106 -14.36 -12.16 -1.98
C ILE A 106 -15.70 -12.02 -1.27
N GLY A 107 -16.09 -10.81 -0.85
CA GLY A 107 -17.37 -10.53 -0.26
C GLY A 107 -18.53 -10.87 -1.19
N VAL A 108 -18.43 -10.49 -2.47
CA VAL A 108 -19.41 -10.87 -3.51
C VAL A 108 -19.55 -12.39 -3.61
N ALA A 109 -18.43 -13.12 -3.66
CA ALA A 109 -18.43 -14.59 -3.72
C ALA A 109 -19.14 -15.22 -2.51
N LEU A 110 -18.85 -14.74 -1.30
CA LEU A 110 -19.52 -15.19 -0.08
C LEU A 110 -21.03 -14.93 -0.13
N GLY A 111 -21.43 -13.75 -0.61
CA GLY A 111 -22.84 -13.38 -0.73
C GLY A 111 -23.61 -14.27 -1.69
N TYR A 112 -22.98 -14.78 -2.75
CA TYR A 112 -23.54 -15.79 -3.67
C TYR A 112 -23.40 -17.24 -3.17
N GLY A 113 -22.72 -17.48 -2.05
CA GLY A 113 -22.51 -18.82 -1.49
C GLY A 113 -21.33 -19.59 -2.11
N PHE A 114 -20.44 -18.92 -2.86
CA PHE A 114 -19.24 -19.53 -3.43
C PHE A 114 -18.12 -19.57 -2.38
N TYR A 115 -18.35 -20.30 -1.28
CA TYR A 115 -17.45 -20.35 -0.11
C TYR A 115 -16.06 -20.90 -0.44
N ILE A 116 -16.00 -21.99 -1.23
CA ILE A 116 -14.72 -22.63 -1.59
C ILE A 116 -13.84 -21.63 -2.33
N GLY A 117 -14.39 -20.93 -3.32
CA GLY A 117 -13.66 -19.89 -4.06
C GLY A 117 -13.20 -18.76 -3.17
N ALA A 118 -14.07 -18.28 -2.27
CA ALA A 118 -13.73 -17.22 -1.32
C ALA A 118 -12.57 -17.62 -0.40
N VAL A 119 -12.55 -18.85 0.12
CA VAL A 119 -11.47 -19.35 0.98
C VAL A 119 -10.17 -19.49 0.19
N ILE A 120 -10.19 -20.12 -0.98
CA ILE A 120 -9.00 -20.30 -1.82
C ILE A 120 -8.38 -18.95 -2.16
N VAL A 121 -9.18 -17.98 -2.64
CA VAL A 121 -8.69 -16.65 -3.00
C VAL A 121 -8.16 -15.90 -1.79
N THR A 122 -8.78 -16.04 -0.62
CA THR A 122 -8.28 -15.45 0.63
C THR A 122 -6.91 -15.99 1.00
N LEU A 123 -6.70 -17.32 0.91
CA LEU A 123 -5.42 -17.94 1.21
C LEU A 123 -4.33 -17.51 0.22
N LEU A 124 -4.65 -17.47 -1.06
CA LEU A 124 -3.73 -16.99 -2.10
C LEU A 124 -3.40 -15.50 -1.91
N PHE A 125 -4.38 -14.68 -1.56
CA PHE A 125 -4.18 -13.26 -1.26
C PHE A 125 -3.21 -13.08 -0.09
N LEU A 126 -3.47 -13.73 1.04
CA LEU A 126 -2.60 -13.65 2.22
C LEU A 126 -1.21 -14.22 1.93
N GLY A 127 -1.13 -15.34 1.23
CA GLY A 127 0.13 -15.93 0.78
C GLY A 127 0.94 -14.96 -0.06
N THR A 128 0.30 -14.32 -1.05
CA THR A 128 0.95 -13.33 -1.92
C THR A 128 1.49 -12.16 -1.10
N ILE A 129 0.67 -11.54 -0.26
CA ILE A 129 1.08 -10.37 0.51
C ILE A 129 2.22 -10.71 1.49
N ILE A 130 2.13 -11.85 2.19
CA ILE A 130 3.14 -12.23 3.21
C ILE A 130 4.46 -12.67 2.57
N LEU A 131 4.39 -13.50 1.52
CA LEU A 131 5.59 -14.01 0.85
C LEU A 131 6.35 -12.90 0.13
N PHE A 132 5.66 -12.09 -0.67
CA PHE A 132 6.32 -11.03 -1.42
C PHE A 132 6.82 -9.89 -0.53
N ALA A 133 6.16 -9.60 0.60
CA ALA A 133 6.68 -8.65 1.59
C ALA A 133 8.06 -9.07 2.14
N LYS A 134 8.28 -10.39 2.34
CA LYS A 134 9.60 -10.90 2.75
C LYS A 134 10.65 -10.73 1.66
N PHE A 135 10.29 -10.96 0.39
CA PHE A 135 11.19 -10.75 -0.74
C PHE A 135 11.54 -9.27 -0.95
N GLU A 136 10.55 -8.38 -0.86
CA GLU A 136 10.76 -6.93 -0.97
C GLU A 136 11.65 -6.41 0.16
N ARG A 137 11.46 -6.90 1.39
CA ARG A 137 12.27 -6.52 2.55
C ARG A 137 13.74 -6.94 2.37
N LYS A 138 14.00 -8.07 1.71
CA LYS A 138 15.36 -8.51 1.33
C LYS A 138 15.98 -7.61 0.24
N ARG A 139 15.14 -6.99 -0.62
CA ARG A 139 15.56 -6.18 -1.75
C ARG A 139 15.66 -4.69 -1.42
N LYS A 140 14.95 -4.21 -0.40
CA LYS A 140 15.05 -2.84 0.14
C LYS A 140 16.25 -2.72 1.08
N SER A 141 17.45 -2.92 0.52
CA SER A 141 18.71 -2.61 1.18
C SER A 141 19.19 -1.21 0.81
N ALA A 142 18.30 -0.28 0.51
CA ALA A 142 18.67 1.09 0.21
C ALA A 142 18.33 1.98 1.41
N GLU A 143 19.30 2.71 1.87
CA GLU A 143 19.21 3.76 2.88
C GLU A 143 19.15 5.11 2.18
N VAL A 144 18.25 5.97 2.57
CA VAL A 144 18.13 7.32 2.04
C VAL A 144 18.72 8.28 3.06
N ILE A 145 19.78 8.96 2.68
CA ILE A 145 20.42 9.99 3.51
C ILE A 145 20.10 11.33 2.89
N TYR A 146 19.51 12.22 3.69
CA TYR A 146 19.34 13.61 3.31
C TYR A 146 20.56 14.40 3.73
N ILE A 147 21.13 15.15 2.79
CA ILE A 147 22.18 16.16 3.05
C ILE A 147 21.71 17.53 2.60
N GLU A 148 22.15 18.55 3.29
CA GLU A 148 21.94 19.93 2.89
C GLU A 148 23.29 20.60 2.58
N ILE A 149 23.36 21.24 1.41
CA ILE A 149 24.55 21.89 0.88
C ILE A 149 24.34 23.40 0.96
N ASP A 150 25.31 24.13 1.48
CA ASP A 150 25.21 25.57 1.74
C ASP A 150 25.17 26.44 0.49
N ASP A 151 25.61 25.94 -0.66
CA ASP A 151 25.71 26.70 -1.90
C ASP A 151 25.42 25.84 -3.13
N LEU A 152 24.49 26.31 -3.98
CA LEU A 152 24.14 25.68 -5.26
C LEU A 152 25.36 25.42 -6.16
N TYR A 153 26.31 26.36 -6.22
CA TYR A 153 27.46 26.24 -7.10
C TYR A 153 28.47 25.19 -6.65
N LYS A 154 28.36 24.72 -5.40
CA LYS A 154 29.29 23.73 -4.81
C LYS A 154 28.80 22.30 -4.89
N VAL A 155 27.60 22.06 -5.44
CA VAL A 155 27.00 20.71 -5.57
C VAL A 155 27.97 19.73 -6.26
N ASN A 156 28.61 20.13 -7.34
CA ASN A 156 29.56 19.26 -8.06
C ASN A 156 30.82 18.93 -7.23
N ALA A 157 31.31 19.87 -6.42
CA ALA A 157 32.44 19.64 -5.53
C ALA A 157 32.06 18.66 -4.41
N VAL A 158 30.85 18.80 -3.83
CA VAL A 158 30.34 17.87 -2.84
C VAL A 158 30.11 16.48 -3.46
N LEU A 159 29.56 16.39 -4.68
CA LEU A 159 29.37 15.11 -5.38
C LEU A 159 30.69 14.38 -5.65
N SER A 160 31.80 15.10 -6.00
CA SER A 160 33.08 14.46 -6.18
C SER A 160 33.64 13.89 -4.88
N LYS A 161 33.51 14.63 -3.76
CA LYS A 161 33.91 14.13 -2.44
C LYS A 161 33.04 12.97 -1.95
N LEU A 162 31.70 13.01 -2.21
CA LEU A 162 30.81 11.91 -1.89
C LEU A 162 31.22 10.61 -2.62
N ARG A 163 31.67 10.69 -3.86
CA ARG A 163 32.16 9.53 -4.62
C ARG A 163 33.47 8.96 -4.08
N GLU A 164 34.27 9.76 -3.37
CA GLU A 164 35.49 9.30 -2.69
C GLU A 164 35.18 8.61 -1.37
N VAL A 165 34.13 9.11 -0.64
CA VAL A 165 33.76 8.64 0.69
C VAL A 165 32.82 7.43 0.61
N ILE A 166 31.92 7.39 -0.37
CA ILE A 166 30.97 6.29 -0.57
C ILE A 166 31.58 5.30 -1.56
N PRO A 167 31.91 4.05 -1.13
CA PRO A 167 32.69 3.11 -1.94
C PRO A 167 31.95 2.51 -3.12
N GLU A 168 30.64 2.70 -3.22
CA GLU A 168 29.78 2.16 -4.30
C GLU A 168 29.03 3.26 -5.04
N SER A 169 28.42 2.91 -6.19
CA SER A 169 27.58 3.82 -6.96
C SER A 169 26.32 4.16 -6.17
N PHE A 170 26.06 5.43 -5.96
CA PHE A 170 24.83 5.94 -5.34
C PHE A 170 24.00 6.71 -6.36
N THR A 171 22.70 6.79 -6.14
CA THR A 171 21.80 7.70 -6.87
C THR A 171 21.44 8.88 -5.98
N TYR A 172 21.25 10.05 -6.59
CA TYR A 172 20.90 11.25 -5.84
C TYR A 172 19.75 12.00 -6.51
N GLN A 173 19.00 12.75 -5.70
CA GLN A 173 17.95 13.65 -6.14
C GLN A 173 18.10 14.99 -5.41
N ILE A 174 17.91 16.08 -6.14
CA ILE A 174 18.06 17.44 -5.61
C ILE A 174 16.68 18.04 -5.38
N PHE A 175 16.50 18.73 -4.24
CA PHE A 175 15.26 19.36 -3.80
C PHE A 175 15.50 20.75 -3.23
N ALA A 176 14.41 21.45 -2.91
CA ALA A 176 14.47 22.62 -2.04
C ALA A 176 14.99 22.22 -0.64
N PRO A 177 15.77 23.05 0.03
CA PRO A 177 16.32 22.75 1.34
C PRO A 177 15.20 22.61 2.39
N LYS A 178 15.32 21.62 3.27
CA LYS A 178 14.35 21.43 4.38
C LYS A 178 14.47 22.53 5.44
N SER A 179 15.62 23.19 5.51
CA SER A 179 15.87 24.33 6.41
C SER A 179 15.26 25.65 5.95
N GLU A 180 14.70 25.69 4.72
CA GLU A 180 14.17 26.92 4.09
C GLU A 180 15.18 28.06 3.96
N LYS A 181 16.48 27.82 4.18
CA LYS A 181 17.53 28.82 4.01
C LYS A 181 17.76 29.14 2.54
N ASN A 182 17.72 30.42 2.21
CA ASN A 182 18.02 30.89 0.86
C ASN A 182 19.47 30.60 0.48
N GLY A 183 19.65 29.97 -0.68
CA GLY A 183 20.98 29.60 -1.18
C GLY A 183 21.37 28.15 -0.92
N ASN A 184 20.78 27.51 0.08
CA ASN A 184 21.00 26.10 0.38
C ASN A 184 20.25 25.18 -0.60
N ILE A 185 20.75 23.95 -0.72
CA ILE A 185 20.13 22.87 -1.51
C ILE A 185 20.03 21.62 -0.68
N GLY A 186 18.86 20.98 -0.74
CA GLY A 186 18.64 19.63 -0.22
C GLY A 186 18.97 18.56 -1.27
N MET A 187 19.63 17.50 -0.85
CA MET A 187 19.95 16.34 -1.68
C MET A 187 19.65 15.05 -0.91
N ASN A 188 18.85 14.16 -1.51
CA ASN A 188 18.71 12.78 -1.03
C ASN A 188 19.70 11.90 -1.77
N ILE A 189 20.47 11.14 -1.01
CA ILE A 189 21.41 10.13 -1.51
C ILE A 189 20.82 8.77 -1.15
N VAL A 190 20.73 7.88 -2.14
CA VAL A 190 20.26 6.50 -1.95
C VAL A 190 21.47 5.58 -2.03
N ILE A 191 21.79 4.94 -0.91
CA ILE A 191 22.94 4.04 -0.74
C ILE A 191 22.43 2.62 -0.44
N ASP A 192 23.18 1.58 -0.82
CA ASP A 192 22.85 0.21 -0.42
C ASP A 192 23.14 0.03 1.10
N LYS A 193 22.12 -0.35 1.88
CA LYS A 193 22.20 -0.53 3.34
C LYS A 193 23.21 -1.61 3.79
N ARG A 194 23.74 -2.40 2.88
CA ARG A 194 24.79 -3.39 3.20
C ARG A 194 26.17 -2.77 3.38
N ILE A 195 26.30 -1.50 3.06
CA ILE A 195 27.53 -0.74 3.28
C ILE A 195 27.49 -0.23 4.71
N ASP A 196 28.45 -0.66 5.52
CA ASP A 196 28.66 -0.10 6.86
C ASP A 196 29.28 1.29 6.68
N PHE A 197 28.42 2.31 6.69
CA PHE A 197 28.79 3.68 6.39
C PHE A 197 28.40 4.60 7.54
N ASP A 198 29.37 5.34 8.06
CA ASP A 198 29.11 6.29 9.14
C ASP A 198 28.61 7.62 8.53
N ILE A 199 27.33 7.93 8.77
CA ILE A 199 26.69 9.18 8.33
C ILE A 199 27.41 10.41 8.86
N SER A 200 28.09 10.33 10.00
CA SER A 200 28.84 11.45 10.56
C SER A 200 29.98 11.90 9.62
N SER A 201 30.55 10.99 8.86
CA SER A 201 31.60 11.29 7.86
C SER A 201 31.13 12.21 6.74
N LEU A 202 29.81 12.27 6.48
CA LEU A 202 29.24 13.21 5.50
C LEU A 202 29.22 14.64 6.02
N CYS A 203 29.11 14.84 7.33
CA CYS A 203 29.13 16.17 7.93
C CYS A 203 30.54 16.80 7.90
N ASP A 204 31.59 15.97 7.74
CA ASP A 204 32.98 16.43 7.61
C ASP A 204 33.30 16.94 6.20
N ILE A 205 32.41 16.70 5.23
CA ILE A 205 32.57 17.20 3.87
C ILE A 205 32.32 18.71 3.85
N GLU A 206 33.29 19.45 3.34
CA GLU A 206 33.20 20.90 3.19
C GLU A 206 31.95 21.30 2.39
N ASN A 207 31.17 22.26 2.91
CA ASN A 207 29.89 22.77 2.38
C ASN A 207 28.68 21.84 2.55
N VAL A 208 28.78 20.79 3.33
CA VAL A 208 27.64 20.04 3.85
C VAL A 208 27.23 20.65 5.18
N ALA A 209 26.03 21.25 5.24
CA ALA A 209 25.51 21.88 6.45
C ALA A 209 25.10 20.85 7.52
N TYR A 210 24.45 19.77 7.08
CA TYR A 210 24.14 18.61 7.89
C TYR A 210 23.74 17.41 7.04
N ALA A 211 23.82 16.21 7.62
CA ALA A 211 23.35 14.95 7.06
C ALA A 211 22.48 14.22 8.07
N VAL A 212 21.37 13.62 7.60
CA VAL A 212 20.43 12.88 8.43
C VAL A 212 19.80 11.74 7.64
N GLU A 213 19.51 10.63 8.32
CA GLU A 213 18.75 9.53 7.73
C GLU A 213 17.31 9.98 7.45
N ASP A 214 16.87 9.86 6.19
CA ASP A 214 15.52 10.24 5.74
C ASP A 214 14.62 8.97 5.73
N ASN A 215 13.91 8.74 6.82
CA ASN A 215 13.03 7.59 7.04
C ASN A 215 11.64 7.74 6.37
#